data_7a374807f5c0171d179abd7ecd293c06
#
_entry.id   7a374807f5c0171d179abd7ecd293c06
#
_cell.length_a   1.000
_cell.length_b   1.000
_cell.length_c   1.000
_cell.angle_alpha   90.00
_cell.angle_beta   90.00
_cell.angle_gamma   90.00
#
_symmetry.space_group_name_H-M   'P 1'
#
loop_
_entity.id
_entity.type
_entity.pdbx_description
1 polymer ?
#
loop_
_entity_poly.entity_id
_entity_poly.type
_entity_poly.pdbx_seq_one_letter_code
_entity_poly.pdbx_strand_id
1 'polypeptide(L)'
;KAILTGNHKTGTDRIFEAFQKLKTSDIEYVVNLQGDEPMIDPKDIINLNNLMIKNNSDIGTLASEVKEDSILNNENIVKVITKEKLENNKFTKALNFSRKNLSKQNSNIYHHIGIYAYKVSVLEKFINFNQTKNEIENRLEQLRALDNNITVMVALAKSSPIGIDTKEDYIAIKKIMEYKS
;
A
#
# COMPACT_ATOMS: atom_id res chain seq x y z
N LYS A 1 15.82 -0.64 15.78
CA LYS A 1 16.02 -2.04 16.18
C LYS A 1 15.82 -2.92 14.95
N ALA A 2 16.79 -3.76 14.60
CA ALA A 2 16.65 -4.77 13.56
C ALA A 2 16.07 -6.07 14.15
N ILE A 3 15.19 -6.74 13.41
CA ILE A 3 14.57 -8.01 13.79
C ILE A 3 14.75 -8.97 12.63
N LEU A 4 15.43 -10.10 12.90
CA LEU A 4 15.57 -11.16 11.92
C LEU A 4 14.27 -11.99 11.87
N THR A 5 13.73 -12.15 10.65
CA THR A 5 12.53 -12.96 10.38
C THR A 5 12.88 -14.19 9.56
N GLY A 6 12.01 -15.19 9.59
CA GLY A 6 12.10 -16.36 8.73
C GLY A 6 11.82 -16.05 7.25
N ASN A 7 11.71 -17.09 6.44
CA ASN A 7 11.27 -17.00 5.06
C ASN A 7 9.73 -16.94 5.02
N HIS A 8 9.20 -15.92 4.36
CA HIS A 8 7.77 -15.69 4.21
C HIS A 8 7.37 -15.61 2.75
N LYS A 9 6.15 -16.01 2.45
CA LYS A 9 5.58 -15.91 1.09
C LYS A 9 5.27 -14.46 0.72
N THR A 10 4.92 -13.63 1.71
CA THR A 10 4.50 -12.26 1.50
C THR A 10 5.16 -11.29 2.47
N GLY A 11 5.14 -10.00 2.12
CA GLY A 11 5.61 -8.93 3.01
C GLY A 11 4.77 -8.82 4.28
N THR A 12 3.48 -9.07 4.19
CA THR A 12 2.55 -8.97 5.34
C THR A 12 2.81 -10.07 6.37
N ASP A 13 3.07 -11.30 5.94
CA ASP A 13 3.46 -12.39 6.85
C ASP A 13 4.76 -12.04 7.60
N ARG A 14 5.72 -11.43 6.90
CA ARG A 14 7.00 -11.01 7.47
C ARG A 14 6.83 -9.93 8.54
N ILE A 15 6.04 -8.90 8.28
CA ILE A 15 5.83 -7.83 9.26
C ILE A 15 5.07 -8.33 10.48
N PHE A 16 4.16 -9.28 10.29
CA PHE A 16 3.45 -9.89 11.41
C PHE A 16 4.39 -10.65 12.34
N GLU A 17 5.30 -11.48 11.80
CA GLU A 17 6.34 -12.12 12.63
C GLU A 17 7.21 -11.09 13.35
N ALA A 18 7.65 -10.05 12.66
CA ALA A 18 8.44 -8.99 13.26
C ALA A 18 7.67 -8.28 14.40
N PHE A 19 6.39 -8.00 14.19
CA PHE A 19 5.50 -7.42 15.20
C PHE A 19 5.38 -8.31 16.43
N GLN A 20 5.15 -9.62 16.25
CA GLN A 20 5.08 -10.57 17.37
C GLN A 20 6.39 -10.63 18.16
N LYS A 21 7.55 -10.60 17.49
CA LYS A 21 8.88 -10.61 18.13
C LYS A 21 9.20 -9.32 18.89
N LEU A 22 8.53 -8.21 18.59
CA LEU A 22 8.69 -6.96 19.33
C LEU A 22 8.16 -7.06 20.77
N LYS A 23 7.20 -7.96 21.04
CA LYS A 23 6.56 -8.13 22.34
C LYS A 23 6.10 -6.80 22.96
N THR A 24 5.58 -5.91 22.12
CA THR A 24 5.02 -4.62 22.56
C THR A 24 3.54 -4.80 22.88
N SER A 25 3.09 -4.31 24.03
CA SER A 25 1.68 -4.15 24.36
C SER A 25 1.15 -2.82 23.81
N ASP A 26 -0.15 -2.70 23.70
CA ASP A 26 -0.87 -1.45 23.42
C ASP A 26 -0.65 -0.84 22.01
N ILE A 27 -0.22 -1.66 21.06
CA ILE A 27 -0.15 -1.27 19.65
C ILE A 27 -1.49 -1.57 18.99
N GLU A 28 -2.12 -0.54 18.46
CA GLU A 28 -3.41 -0.66 17.77
C GLU A 28 -3.24 -0.82 16.24
N TYR A 29 -2.22 -0.16 15.67
CA TYR A 29 -1.94 -0.17 14.24
C TYR A 29 -0.48 -0.50 13.94
N VAL A 30 -0.27 -1.25 12.86
CA VAL A 30 1.06 -1.56 12.30
C VAL A 30 1.14 -0.98 10.90
N VAL A 31 2.16 -0.15 10.65
CA VAL A 31 2.42 0.40 9.31
C VAL A 31 3.53 -0.41 8.65
N ASN A 32 3.22 -0.96 7.49
CA ASN A 32 4.18 -1.65 6.62
C ASN A 32 4.77 -0.65 5.63
N LEU A 33 5.98 -0.19 5.91
CA LEU A 33 6.78 0.61 4.98
C LEU A 33 7.77 -0.32 4.27
N GLN A 34 7.56 -0.53 2.98
CA GLN A 34 8.41 -1.39 2.18
C GLN A 34 9.68 -0.67 1.73
N GLY A 35 10.80 -1.41 1.62
CA GLY A 35 12.10 -0.83 1.29
C GLY A 35 12.25 -0.38 -0.16
N ASP A 36 11.33 -0.75 -1.02
CA ASP A 36 11.24 -0.34 -2.43
C ASP A 36 10.57 1.03 -2.65
N GLU A 37 10.08 1.66 -1.57
CA GLU A 37 9.46 3.00 -1.60
C GLU A 37 10.32 4.07 -0.86
N PRO A 38 11.61 4.25 -1.22
CA PRO A 38 12.52 5.09 -0.43
C PRO A 38 12.22 6.59 -0.53
N MET A 39 11.41 7.01 -1.49
CA MET A 39 11.09 8.42 -1.77
C MET A 39 9.74 8.86 -1.19
N ILE A 40 9.09 8.03 -0.37
CA ILE A 40 7.83 8.41 0.27
C ILE A 40 8.01 9.61 1.19
N ASP A 41 7.08 10.55 1.14
CA ASP A 41 7.07 11.67 2.08
C ASP A 41 6.59 11.18 3.47
N PRO A 42 7.38 11.36 4.54
CA PRO A 42 6.96 11.01 5.90
C PRO A 42 5.62 11.64 6.30
N LYS A 43 5.25 12.80 5.73
CA LYS A 43 3.95 13.44 5.98
C LYS A 43 2.78 12.62 5.46
N ASP A 44 2.96 11.90 4.36
CA ASP A 44 1.94 11.00 3.82
C ASP A 44 1.73 9.79 4.74
N ILE A 45 2.80 9.25 5.34
CA ILE A 45 2.74 8.19 6.35
C ILE A 45 1.99 8.66 7.60
N ILE A 46 2.33 9.86 8.09
CA ILE A 46 1.67 10.46 9.25
C ILE A 46 0.18 10.68 8.96
N ASN A 47 -0.16 11.19 7.77
CA ASN A 47 -1.55 11.38 7.36
C ASN A 47 -2.32 10.06 7.31
N LEU A 48 -1.73 9.02 6.72
CA LEU A 48 -2.31 7.68 6.68
C LEU A 48 -2.62 7.18 8.09
N ASN A 49 -1.65 7.24 9.01
CA ASN A 49 -1.83 6.81 10.39
C ASN A 49 -2.93 7.59 11.12
N ASN A 50 -2.95 8.92 10.98
CA ASN A 50 -3.99 9.77 11.58
C ASN A 50 -5.39 9.42 11.06
N LEU A 51 -5.52 9.14 9.76
CA LEU A 51 -6.78 8.73 9.17
C LEU A 51 -7.21 7.33 9.63
N MET A 52 -6.28 6.39 9.82
CA MET A 52 -6.57 5.07 10.39
C MET A 52 -7.18 5.19 11.79
N ILE A 53 -6.55 5.97 12.66
CA ILE A 53 -7.01 6.19 14.04
C ILE A 53 -8.37 6.89 14.04
N LYS A 54 -8.49 8.01 13.30
CA LYS A 54 -9.72 8.82 13.25
C LYS A 54 -10.95 8.02 12.79
N ASN A 55 -10.76 7.13 11.80
CA ASN A 55 -11.86 6.38 11.20
C ASN A 55 -12.00 4.96 11.74
N ASN A 56 -11.15 4.56 12.69
CA ASN A 56 -11.08 3.19 13.22
C ASN A 56 -11.06 2.13 12.09
N SER A 57 -10.23 2.38 11.06
CA SER A 57 -10.24 1.62 9.81
C SER A 57 -9.54 0.28 9.96
N ASP A 58 -9.94 -0.70 9.16
CA ASP A 58 -9.37 -2.05 9.11
C ASP A 58 -7.98 -2.04 8.46
N ILE A 59 -7.93 -1.62 7.20
CA ILE A 59 -6.70 -1.48 6.40
C ILE A 59 -6.75 -0.12 5.73
N GLY A 60 -5.62 0.57 5.72
CA GLY A 60 -5.41 1.80 4.96
C GLY A 60 -4.22 1.70 4.04
N THR A 61 -4.28 2.37 2.89
CA THR A 61 -3.19 2.49 1.93
C THR A 61 -3.16 3.88 1.32
N LEU A 62 -2.14 4.15 0.52
CA LEU A 62 -1.95 5.42 -0.16
C LEU A 62 -2.12 5.29 -1.67
N ALA A 63 -2.55 6.37 -2.30
CA ALA A 63 -2.53 6.49 -3.75
C ALA A 63 -2.32 7.95 -4.18
N SER A 64 -1.72 8.15 -5.33
CA SER A 64 -1.50 9.45 -5.94
C SER A 64 -2.31 9.64 -7.22
N GLU A 65 -2.49 10.89 -7.64
CA GLU A 65 -3.13 11.19 -8.92
C GLU A 65 -2.32 10.61 -10.08
N VAL A 66 -3.03 10.09 -11.07
CA VAL A 66 -2.44 9.67 -12.34
C VAL A 66 -2.14 10.92 -13.17
N LYS A 67 -0.87 11.31 -13.22
CA LYS A 67 -0.41 12.51 -13.94
C LYS A 67 -0.26 12.27 -15.44
N GLU A 68 0.08 11.04 -15.82
CA GLU A 68 0.33 10.66 -17.21
C GLU A 68 -0.46 9.40 -17.57
N ASP A 69 -0.99 9.36 -18.78
CA ASP A 69 -1.77 8.20 -19.26
C ASP A 69 -0.90 6.93 -19.42
N SER A 70 0.42 7.11 -19.53
CA SER A 70 1.40 6.03 -19.50
C SER A 70 1.27 5.15 -18.25
N ILE A 71 0.92 5.73 -17.09
CA ILE A 71 0.69 5.01 -15.83
C ILE A 71 -0.48 4.03 -15.96
N LEU A 72 -1.56 4.42 -16.65
CA LEU A 72 -2.74 3.57 -16.83
C LEU A 72 -2.46 2.34 -17.70
N ASN A 73 -1.53 2.49 -18.64
CA ASN A 73 -1.16 1.46 -19.62
C ASN A 73 0.08 0.64 -19.21
N ASN A 74 0.66 0.91 -18.04
CA ASN A 74 1.83 0.18 -17.54
C ASN A 74 1.37 -0.92 -16.57
N GLU A 75 1.58 -2.19 -16.95
CA GLU A 75 1.22 -3.35 -16.13
C GLU A 75 2.13 -3.56 -14.90
N ASN A 76 3.29 -2.93 -14.86
CA ASN A 76 4.15 -2.94 -13.67
C ASN A 76 3.60 -2.03 -12.58
N ILE A 77 2.83 -1.01 -12.95
CA ILE A 77 2.22 -0.07 -12.02
C ILE A 77 0.84 -0.57 -11.57
N VAL A 78 0.66 -0.67 -10.27
CA VAL A 78 -0.64 -1.01 -9.69
C VAL A 78 -1.53 0.23 -9.66
N LYS A 79 -2.76 0.08 -10.13
CA LYS A 79 -3.81 1.08 -10.04
C LYS A 79 -4.84 0.68 -9.00
N VAL A 80 -5.34 1.64 -8.25
CA VAL A 80 -6.50 1.46 -7.35
C VAL A 80 -7.70 2.20 -7.90
N ILE A 81 -8.85 1.52 -7.89
CA ILE A 81 -10.15 2.09 -8.22
C ILE A 81 -10.86 2.37 -6.91
N THR A 82 -11.31 3.61 -6.70
CA THR A 82 -11.96 4.02 -5.45
C THR A 82 -13.43 4.34 -5.65
N LYS A 83 -14.21 4.23 -4.57
CA LYS A 83 -15.65 4.52 -4.59
C LYS A 83 -15.93 5.99 -4.93
N GLU A 84 -15.12 6.88 -4.36
CA GLU A 84 -15.28 8.33 -4.50
C GLU A 84 -13.92 8.92 -4.90
N LYS A 85 -13.94 10.18 -5.35
CA LYS A 85 -12.72 10.93 -5.62
C LYS A 85 -11.88 11.06 -4.35
N LEU A 86 -10.56 10.87 -4.48
CA LEU A 86 -9.63 11.13 -3.39
C LEU A 86 -9.54 12.62 -3.09
N GLU A 87 -9.63 12.95 -1.81
CA GLU A 87 -9.48 14.31 -1.29
C GLU A 87 -8.43 14.35 -0.18
N ASN A 88 -7.80 15.51 0.00
CA ASN A 88 -6.83 15.69 1.08
C ASN A 88 -7.45 15.40 2.45
N ASN A 89 -6.70 14.66 3.29
CA ASN A 89 -7.07 14.33 4.66
C ASN A 89 -8.43 13.60 4.80
N LYS A 90 -8.83 12.86 3.75
CA LYS A 90 -10.01 12.00 3.76
C LYS A 90 -9.67 10.61 3.26
N PHE A 91 -10.41 9.64 3.76
CA PHE A 91 -10.41 8.28 3.25
C PHE A 91 -11.58 8.04 2.31
N THR A 92 -11.35 7.26 1.27
CA THR A 92 -12.41 6.62 0.49
C THR A 92 -12.13 5.12 0.37
N LYS A 93 -13.17 4.35 0.09
CA LYS A 93 -13.06 2.88 0.00
C LYS A 93 -12.43 2.47 -1.34
N ALA A 94 -11.46 1.56 -1.29
CA ALA A 94 -11.01 0.85 -2.48
C ALA A 94 -12.12 -0.10 -2.96
N LEU A 95 -12.38 -0.08 -4.27
CA LEU A 95 -13.27 -1.03 -4.92
C LEU A 95 -12.51 -2.18 -5.56
N ASN A 96 -11.32 -1.88 -6.11
CA ASN A 96 -10.47 -2.89 -6.75
C ASN A 96 -9.03 -2.38 -6.90
N PHE A 97 -8.10 -3.31 -7.09
CA PHE A 97 -6.73 -3.06 -7.49
C PHE A 97 -6.43 -3.82 -8.78
N SER A 98 -5.66 -3.22 -9.69
CA SER A 98 -5.38 -3.82 -10.99
C SER A 98 -4.01 -3.41 -11.54
N ARG A 99 -3.34 -4.35 -12.19
CA ARG A 99 -2.17 -4.09 -13.05
C ARG A 99 -2.59 -3.88 -14.51
N LYS A 100 -3.79 -4.33 -14.88
CA LYS A 100 -4.29 -4.26 -16.27
C LYS A 100 -4.41 -2.82 -16.75
N ASN A 101 -4.40 -2.65 -18.05
CA ASN A 101 -4.67 -1.37 -18.70
C ASN A 101 -6.08 -0.90 -18.34
N LEU A 102 -6.20 0.34 -17.93
CA LEU A 102 -7.47 0.95 -17.54
C LEU A 102 -7.71 2.22 -18.36
N SER A 103 -8.98 2.47 -18.69
CA SER A 103 -9.41 3.72 -19.30
C SER A 103 -9.88 4.70 -18.24
N LYS A 104 -9.54 5.98 -18.37
CA LYS A 104 -10.00 7.04 -17.47
C LYS A 104 -11.52 7.30 -17.51
N GLN A 105 -12.23 6.71 -18.47
CA GLN A 105 -13.66 6.97 -18.64
C GLN A 105 -14.46 6.47 -17.42
N ASN A 106 -14.99 7.41 -16.65
CA ASN A 106 -15.96 7.24 -15.55
C ASN A 106 -15.50 6.52 -14.28
N SER A 107 -14.21 6.47 -13.96
CA SER A 107 -13.75 5.87 -12.73
C SER A 107 -12.72 6.70 -11.98
N ASN A 108 -12.79 6.65 -10.65
CA ASN A 108 -11.80 7.24 -9.76
C ASN A 108 -10.58 6.30 -9.70
N ILE A 109 -9.67 6.43 -10.66
CA ILE A 109 -8.48 5.60 -10.81
C ILE A 109 -7.25 6.40 -10.37
N TYR A 110 -6.42 5.78 -9.52
CA TYR A 110 -5.23 6.38 -8.96
C TYR A 110 -4.04 5.43 -9.05
N HIS A 111 -2.83 5.97 -9.06
CA HIS A 111 -1.60 5.20 -8.90
C HIS A 111 -1.49 4.75 -7.44
N HIS A 112 -1.54 3.45 -7.19
CA HIS A 112 -1.42 2.87 -5.86
C HIS A 112 0.04 2.94 -5.37
N ILE A 113 0.23 3.31 -4.11
CA ILE A 113 1.53 3.32 -3.43
C ILE A 113 1.55 2.18 -2.42
N GLY A 114 2.58 1.32 -2.47
CA GLY A 114 2.69 0.04 -1.76
C GLY A 114 2.88 0.12 -0.24
N ILE A 115 2.30 1.13 0.41
CA ILE A 115 2.32 1.28 1.87
C ILE A 115 0.96 0.91 2.45
N TYR A 116 0.99 0.14 3.55
CA TYR A 116 -0.23 -0.28 4.23
C TYR A 116 -0.15 -0.02 5.73
N ALA A 117 -1.27 0.43 6.28
CA ALA A 117 -1.51 0.45 7.71
C ALA A 117 -2.59 -0.59 8.05
N TYR A 118 -2.34 -1.43 9.02
CA TYR A 118 -3.25 -2.48 9.44
C TYR A 118 -3.66 -2.26 10.89
N LYS A 119 -4.95 -2.37 11.19
CA LYS A 119 -5.39 -2.60 12.55
C LYS A 119 -4.88 -3.97 13.01
N VAL A 120 -4.26 -4.06 14.19
CA VAL A 120 -3.62 -5.31 14.65
C VAL A 120 -4.59 -6.49 14.60
N SER A 121 -5.81 -6.33 15.10
CA SER A 121 -6.81 -7.40 15.07
C SER A 121 -7.23 -7.83 13.66
N VAL A 122 -7.07 -6.96 12.66
CA VAL A 122 -7.32 -7.28 11.25
C VAL A 122 -6.11 -7.94 10.63
N LEU A 123 -4.89 -7.49 10.96
CA LEU A 123 -3.64 -8.13 10.53
C LEU A 123 -3.60 -9.59 10.97
N GLU A 124 -3.94 -9.86 12.24
CA GLU A 124 -4.03 -11.23 12.78
C GLU A 124 -5.02 -12.12 12.01
N LYS A 125 -6.14 -11.56 11.57
CA LYS A 125 -7.11 -12.28 10.72
C LYS A 125 -6.57 -12.49 9.32
N PHE A 126 -5.98 -11.46 8.75
CA PHE A 126 -5.52 -11.44 7.36
C PHE A 126 -4.46 -12.51 7.09
N ILE A 127 -3.49 -12.69 7.98
CA ILE A 127 -2.42 -13.70 7.81
C ILE A 127 -2.94 -15.14 7.90
N ASN A 128 -4.13 -15.34 8.48
CA ASN A 128 -4.77 -16.65 8.57
C ASN A 128 -5.66 -16.98 7.35
N PHE A 129 -5.88 -16.03 6.42
CA PHE A 129 -6.59 -16.31 5.19
C PHE A 129 -5.71 -17.05 4.18
N ASN A 130 -6.29 -18.03 3.54
CA ASN A 130 -5.66 -18.64 2.36
C ASN A 130 -5.57 -17.61 1.23
N GLN A 131 -4.53 -17.74 0.41
CA GLN A 131 -4.43 -16.96 -0.82
C GLN A 131 -5.67 -17.20 -1.69
N THR A 132 -6.28 -16.11 -2.18
CA THR A 132 -7.44 -16.19 -3.05
C THR A 132 -7.02 -16.38 -4.50
N LYS A 133 -7.92 -16.91 -5.32
CA LYS A 133 -7.70 -17.06 -6.75
C LYS A 133 -7.39 -15.72 -7.41
N ASN A 134 -8.14 -14.68 -7.04
CA ASN A 134 -7.99 -13.32 -7.54
C ASN A 134 -6.61 -12.73 -7.19
N GLU A 135 -6.16 -12.91 -5.93
CA GLU A 135 -4.81 -12.52 -5.48
C GLU A 135 -3.72 -13.18 -6.33
N ILE A 136 -3.82 -14.50 -6.53
CA ILE A 136 -2.80 -15.29 -7.25
C ILE A 136 -2.74 -14.89 -8.73
N GLU A 137 -3.90 -14.80 -9.40
CA GLU A 137 -3.99 -14.46 -10.82
C GLU A 137 -3.48 -13.05 -11.12
N ASN A 138 -3.73 -12.08 -10.23
CA ASN A 138 -3.32 -10.69 -10.42
C ASN A 138 -1.98 -10.36 -9.74
N ARG A 139 -1.43 -11.27 -8.92
CA ARG A 139 -0.21 -11.04 -8.11
C ARG A 139 -0.32 -9.78 -7.25
N LEU A 140 -1.46 -9.65 -6.56
CA LEU A 140 -1.79 -8.50 -5.73
C LEU A 140 -2.35 -8.98 -4.38
N GLU A 141 -1.51 -8.98 -3.34
CA GLU A 141 -1.85 -9.49 -2.00
C GLU A 141 -3.08 -8.80 -1.40
N GLN A 142 -3.25 -7.52 -1.64
CA GLN A 142 -4.37 -6.74 -1.10
C GLN A 142 -5.75 -7.18 -1.63
N LEU A 143 -5.82 -7.90 -2.74
CA LEU A 143 -7.07 -8.49 -3.23
C LEU A 143 -7.60 -9.55 -2.26
N ARG A 144 -6.73 -10.25 -1.51
CA ARG A 144 -7.14 -11.17 -0.44
C ARG A 144 -8.03 -10.48 0.60
N ALA A 145 -7.72 -9.22 0.95
CA ALA A 145 -8.55 -8.46 1.87
C ALA A 145 -9.94 -8.20 1.29
N LEU A 146 -10.02 -7.72 0.05
CA LEU A 146 -11.30 -7.44 -0.61
C LEU A 146 -12.15 -8.70 -0.77
N ASP A 147 -11.53 -9.80 -1.18
CA ASP A 147 -12.20 -11.10 -1.38
C ASP A 147 -12.74 -11.69 -0.05
N ASN A 148 -12.15 -11.33 1.09
CA ASN A 148 -12.61 -11.70 2.42
C ASN A 148 -13.46 -10.61 3.10
N ASN A 149 -14.00 -9.66 2.33
CA ASN A 149 -14.87 -8.57 2.80
C ASN A 149 -14.21 -7.64 3.84
N ILE A 150 -12.86 -7.56 3.88
CA ILE A 150 -12.16 -6.56 4.69
C ILE A 150 -12.14 -5.24 3.91
N THR A 151 -12.50 -4.17 4.58
CA THR A 151 -12.48 -2.84 3.97
C THR A 151 -11.06 -2.30 3.88
N VAL A 152 -10.65 -1.94 2.65
CA VAL A 152 -9.40 -1.21 2.40
C VAL A 152 -9.74 0.24 2.10
N MET A 153 -9.22 1.15 2.92
CA MET A 153 -9.38 2.59 2.76
C MET A 153 -8.17 3.19 2.07
N VAL A 154 -8.39 4.18 1.22
CA VAL A 154 -7.33 4.83 0.43
C VAL A 154 -7.27 6.31 0.80
N ALA A 155 -6.06 6.79 1.11
CA ALA A 155 -5.79 8.21 1.29
C ALA A 155 -4.98 8.77 0.11
N LEU A 156 -5.21 10.04 -0.19
CA LEU A 156 -4.42 10.75 -1.20
C LEU A 156 -3.03 11.07 -0.64
N ALA A 157 -2.00 10.59 -1.33
CA ALA A 157 -0.63 11.03 -1.10
C ALA A 157 -0.33 12.31 -1.89
N LYS A 158 0.43 13.20 -1.30
CA LYS A 158 0.89 14.44 -1.96
C LYS A 158 2.04 14.18 -2.92
N SER A 159 2.84 13.18 -2.61
CA SER A 159 3.92 12.71 -3.45
C SER A 159 3.47 11.54 -4.32
N SER A 160 4.10 11.40 -5.48
CA SER A 160 4.01 10.19 -6.30
C SER A 160 5.41 9.60 -6.35
N PRO A 161 5.82 8.84 -5.32
CA PRO A 161 7.15 8.28 -5.28
C PRO A 161 7.34 7.29 -6.44
N ILE A 162 8.56 7.19 -6.90
CA ILE A 162 8.97 6.14 -7.84
C ILE A 162 9.42 4.98 -6.96
N GLY A 163 8.76 3.84 -7.08
CA GLY A 163 9.19 2.59 -6.47
C GLY A 163 10.43 2.03 -7.18
N ILE A 164 11.18 1.16 -6.53
CA ILE A 164 12.34 0.47 -7.11
C ILE A 164 11.91 -0.95 -7.50
N ASP A 165 11.45 -1.11 -8.74
CA ASP A 165 11.11 -2.42 -9.31
C ASP A 165 12.23 -2.94 -10.23
N THR A 166 13.01 -2.04 -10.84
CA THR A 166 14.04 -2.34 -11.82
C THR A 166 15.40 -1.75 -11.44
N LYS A 167 16.45 -2.20 -12.11
CA LYS A 167 17.80 -1.62 -11.96
C LYS A 167 17.85 -0.16 -12.42
N GLU A 168 17.07 0.17 -13.43
CA GLU A 168 16.92 1.52 -13.97
C GLU A 168 16.29 2.46 -12.95
N ASP A 169 15.25 2.01 -12.22
CA ASP A 169 14.62 2.77 -11.13
C ASP A 169 15.63 3.02 -10.00
N TYR A 170 16.40 1.98 -9.63
CA TYR A 170 17.45 2.13 -8.62
C TYR A 170 18.47 3.19 -8.99
N ILE A 171 18.95 3.19 -10.25
CA ILE A 171 19.93 4.17 -10.74
C ILE A 171 19.33 5.58 -10.73
N ALA A 172 18.07 5.73 -11.15
CA ALA A 172 17.38 7.02 -11.16
C ALA A 172 17.20 7.58 -9.74
N ILE A 173 16.73 6.75 -8.81
CA ILE A 173 16.52 7.14 -7.40
C ILE A 173 17.85 7.44 -6.71
N LYS A 174 18.89 6.64 -6.92
CA LYS A 174 20.22 6.88 -6.38
C LYS A 174 20.72 8.26 -6.74
N LYS A 175 20.61 8.67 -8.02
CA LYS A 175 20.98 10.02 -8.47
C LYS A 175 20.20 11.09 -7.73
N ILE A 176 18.86 10.94 -7.59
CA ILE A 176 18.02 11.92 -6.89
C ILE A 176 18.44 12.06 -5.42
N MET A 177 18.78 10.97 -4.75
CA MET A 177 19.18 10.97 -3.35
C MET A 177 20.58 11.60 -3.15
N GLU A 178 21.53 11.33 -4.06
CA GLU A 178 22.87 11.91 -4.02
C GLU A 178 22.85 13.44 -4.26
N TYR A 179 21.89 13.96 -5.02
CA TYR A 179 21.74 15.41 -5.23
C TYR A 179 21.02 16.15 -4.07
N LYS A 180 20.41 15.42 -3.15
CA LYS A 180 19.69 15.98 -2.00
C LYS A 180 20.48 15.92 -0.69
N SER A 181 21.62 15.23 -0.70
CA SER A 181 22.57 15.18 0.43
C SER A 181 23.64 16.24 0.29
#